data_711338dc974515cfdf3513c581d2a4c6
#
_entry.id   711338dc974515cfdf3513c581d2a4c6
#
_cell.length_a   1.000
_cell.length_b   1.000
_cell.length_c   1.000
_cell.angle_alpha   90.00
_cell.angle_beta   90.00
_cell.angle_gamma   90.00
#
_symmetry.space_group_name_H-M   'P 1'
#
loop_
_entity.id
_entity.type
_entity.pdbx_description
1 polymer ?
#
loop_
_entity_poly.entity_id
_entity_poly.type
_entity_poly.pdbx_seq_one_letter_code
_entity_poly.pdbx_strand_id
1 'polypeptide(L)'
;MVRYAVLLLLLLAPAVAQDSLYRLPDHLVQVAPGVVEVRGNRVLTYLEGLGWLPDGPATHPIVIDGAVYVSNVLLDYLGLDLPRLTQIRSSDTGTIRLVLDLANLPATAVQGLRQEGQLDVGGTLTIPLPSLLLPLELPDTAHGIELALRGEASGTALTVSAPSKLAFRVFPLDDPVRIVVDLQPLGFAQVTEAARDLAPGIRHRRFTAPTEVGSSGVHLIEVAPGAGEFRVVGEPLVPRTLSELASGGIVAINAGYYDPATFQTIGFLQVDYTLLSLPSRNRASIGFGSGAPIIGRVQAEVRVWVNGQLHYSDSLNGLGQGQIAAYTHSGTLVGNPTRGVIVVQEGRVMANKIGPRRVPEGGFAIVYAPELRALALVDTGDQVALEVRYLPAGFNQVRYAVEAGPLLVQGGFPALDPALEHFAQGVRILDGRTQQSAIGVRPDGTVLLVAADNMVARELVPLFLSLGARYAMRLDSGTRSTLYAAGRIINRSSERPIVSAIVLVPTKIGQTP
;
A
#
# COMPACT_ATOMS: atom_id res chain seq x y z
N MET A 1 -26.37 -21.71 36.59
CA MET A 1 -27.77 -21.28 36.86
C MET A 1 -27.93 -19.76 36.96
N VAL A 2 -26.89 -18.98 37.13
CA VAL A 2 -26.96 -17.51 37.29
C VAL A 2 -27.13 -16.76 35.91
N ARG A 3 -26.66 -17.32 34.80
CA ARG A 3 -26.80 -16.69 33.47
C ARG A 3 -28.25 -16.55 32.94
N TYR A 4 -29.17 -17.40 33.38
CA TYR A 4 -30.58 -17.36 32.94
C TYR A 4 -31.44 -16.36 33.72
N ALA A 5 -31.03 -15.93 34.91
CA ALA A 5 -31.79 -14.97 35.71
C ALA A 5 -31.61 -13.52 35.24
N VAL A 6 -30.44 -13.18 34.67
CA VAL A 6 -30.14 -11.84 34.16
C VAL A 6 -30.88 -11.57 32.86
N LEU A 7 -31.07 -12.58 32.00
CA LEU A 7 -31.78 -12.42 30.72
C LEU A 7 -33.28 -12.20 30.92
N LEU A 8 -33.89 -12.69 32.00
CA LEU A 8 -35.33 -12.58 32.27
C LEU A 8 -35.74 -11.21 32.85
N LEU A 9 -34.83 -10.50 33.50
CA LEU A 9 -35.09 -9.14 34.02
C LEU A 9 -35.01 -8.04 32.95
N LEU A 10 -34.24 -8.27 31.88
CA LEU A 10 -34.11 -7.34 30.76
C LEU A 10 -35.34 -7.33 29.82
N LEU A 11 -36.17 -8.37 29.84
CA LEU A 11 -37.35 -8.51 28.97
C LEU A 11 -38.61 -7.79 29.50
N LEU A 12 -38.63 -7.19 30.70
CA LEU A 12 -39.78 -6.52 31.31
C LEU A 12 -39.62 -5.02 31.50
N ALA A 13 -38.55 -4.39 31.04
CA ALA A 13 -38.44 -2.93 31.07
C ALA A 13 -39.07 -2.30 29.81
N PRO A 14 -39.86 -1.20 29.93
CA PRO A 14 -40.32 -0.48 28.78
C PRO A 14 -39.15 0.08 27.99
N ALA A 15 -39.26 0.13 26.65
CA ALA A 15 -38.21 0.60 25.72
C ALA A 15 -37.86 2.09 25.98
N VAL A 16 -37.10 2.33 27.01
CA VAL A 16 -36.24 3.52 27.16
C VAL A 16 -34.93 3.16 26.45
N ALA A 17 -34.38 4.07 25.65
CA ALA A 17 -33.11 3.89 24.98
C ALA A 17 -32.14 3.16 25.91
N GLN A 18 -31.72 1.95 25.50
CA GLN A 18 -30.88 1.10 26.33
C GLN A 18 -29.55 1.80 26.51
N ASP A 19 -29.34 2.46 27.64
CA ASP A 19 -28.08 3.10 27.99
C ASP A 19 -27.03 2.01 28.14
N SER A 20 -25.95 2.10 27.35
CA SER A 20 -24.84 1.15 27.43
C SER A 20 -24.26 1.15 28.85
N LEU A 21 -24.02 -0.04 29.38
CA LEU A 21 -23.43 -0.26 30.70
C LEU A 21 -21.94 -0.54 30.55
N TYR A 22 -21.11 0.17 31.32
CA TYR A 22 -19.66 0.09 31.28
C TYR A 22 -19.10 -0.42 32.60
N ARG A 23 -18.13 -1.36 32.52
CA ARG A 23 -17.37 -1.77 33.68
C ARG A 23 -16.49 -0.63 34.17
N LEU A 24 -16.64 -0.24 35.43
CA LEU A 24 -15.75 0.74 36.06
C LEU A 24 -14.41 0.11 36.46
N PRO A 25 -13.31 0.87 36.39
CA PRO A 25 -12.03 0.49 37.00
C PRO A 25 -12.17 0.30 38.51
N ASP A 26 -11.57 -0.78 39.05
CA ASP A 26 -11.70 -1.17 40.45
C ASP A 26 -11.29 -0.07 41.45
N HIS A 27 -10.34 0.82 41.07
CA HIS A 27 -9.89 1.92 41.91
C HIS A 27 -10.93 3.05 42.05
N LEU A 28 -11.94 3.11 41.18
CA LEU A 28 -13.03 4.07 41.26
C LEU A 28 -14.25 3.56 42.02
N VAL A 29 -14.22 2.33 42.48
CA VAL A 29 -15.40 1.66 43.03
C VAL A 29 -15.09 1.03 44.37
N GLN A 30 -16.04 1.13 45.27
CA GLN A 30 -16.05 0.36 46.52
C GLN A 30 -17.40 -0.34 46.66
N VAL A 31 -17.38 -1.66 46.88
CA VAL A 31 -18.58 -2.50 46.97
C VAL A 31 -18.68 -3.10 48.36
N ALA A 32 -19.88 -3.01 48.97
CA ALA A 32 -20.27 -3.69 50.18
C ALA A 32 -21.70 -4.25 49.97
N PRO A 33 -22.18 -5.19 50.82
CA PRO A 33 -23.53 -5.73 50.68
C PRO A 33 -24.60 -4.62 50.62
N GLY A 34 -25.30 -4.54 49.49
CA GLY A 34 -26.35 -3.54 49.25
C GLY A 34 -25.87 -2.09 49.03
N VAL A 35 -24.53 -1.88 48.93
CA VAL A 35 -23.93 -0.55 48.78
C VAL A 35 -22.89 -0.55 47.68
N VAL A 36 -22.96 0.40 46.75
CA VAL A 36 -21.93 0.66 45.73
C VAL A 36 -21.53 2.13 45.83
N GLU A 37 -20.28 2.40 46.13
CA GLU A 37 -19.71 3.76 46.09
C GLU A 37 -18.89 3.93 44.82
N VAL A 38 -19.13 5.03 44.09
CA VAL A 38 -18.39 5.40 42.88
C VAL A 38 -17.78 6.79 43.07
N ARG A 39 -16.50 6.89 42.75
CA ARG A 39 -15.68 8.13 42.88
C ARG A 39 -15.32 8.69 41.52
N GLY A 40 -15.72 9.93 41.28
CA GLY A 40 -15.35 10.75 40.14
C GLY A 40 -15.03 12.16 40.62
N ASN A 41 -15.47 13.20 39.91
CA ASN A 41 -15.41 14.59 40.38
C ASN A 41 -16.25 14.82 41.65
N ARG A 42 -17.12 13.88 41.96
CA ARG A 42 -17.89 13.73 43.20
C ARG A 42 -17.97 12.26 43.59
N VAL A 43 -18.36 12.00 44.83
CA VAL A 43 -18.61 10.65 45.30
C VAL A 43 -20.12 10.44 45.36
N LEU A 44 -20.57 9.36 44.76
CA LEU A 44 -21.96 8.90 44.86
C LEU A 44 -22.01 7.52 45.51
N THR A 45 -23.00 7.35 46.37
CA THR A 45 -23.26 6.04 47.02
C THR A 45 -24.63 5.54 46.56
N TYR A 46 -24.66 4.39 45.91
CA TYR A 46 -25.91 3.70 45.60
C TYR A 46 -26.34 2.85 46.78
N LEU A 47 -27.57 3.02 47.20
CA LEU A 47 -28.22 2.19 48.18
C LEU A 47 -29.42 1.51 47.55
N GLU A 48 -29.53 0.19 47.72
CA GLU A 48 -30.64 -0.57 47.17
C GLU A 48 -31.96 -0.05 47.74
N GLY A 49 -32.90 0.29 46.84
CA GLY A 49 -34.22 0.89 47.20
C GLY A 49 -34.21 2.42 47.36
N LEU A 50 -33.04 3.08 47.47
CA LEU A 50 -32.93 4.53 47.60
C LEU A 50 -32.31 5.21 46.36
N GLY A 51 -31.54 4.45 45.57
CA GLY A 51 -30.83 5.00 44.39
C GLY A 51 -29.50 5.65 44.78
N TRP A 52 -29.00 6.55 43.86
CA TRP A 52 -27.74 7.26 44.05
C TRP A 52 -27.86 8.47 44.95
N LEU A 53 -27.01 8.54 45.96
CA LEU A 53 -26.99 9.61 46.97
C LEU A 53 -25.63 10.34 46.97
N PRO A 54 -25.60 11.67 47.20
CA PRO A 54 -26.73 12.58 47.16
C PRO A 54 -27.14 12.90 45.71
N ASP A 55 -28.40 12.99 45.40
CA ASP A 55 -28.96 13.56 44.13
C ASP A 55 -28.39 12.98 42.80
N GLY A 56 -28.11 11.68 42.74
CA GLY A 56 -27.62 11.02 41.53
C GLY A 56 -28.73 10.71 40.51
N PRO A 57 -28.37 10.32 39.26
CA PRO A 57 -29.32 10.00 38.20
C PRO A 57 -30.15 8.76 38.52
N ALA A 58 -31.34 8.64 37.91
CA ALA A 58 -32.23 7.51 38.06
C ALA A 58 -31.76 6.26 37.32
N THR A 59 -30.52 5.83 37.60
CA THR A 59 -29.89 4.63 37.03
C THR A 59 -29.45 3.69 38.12
N HIS A 60 -29.24 2.43 37.79
CA HIS A 60 -28.82 1.40 38.76
C HIS A 60 -27.47 0.82 38.35
N PRO A 61 -26.53 0.58 39.30
CA PRO A 61 -25.33 -0.20 39.03
C PRO A 61 -25.71 -1.70 38.92
N ILE A 62 -24.99 -2.42 38.06
CA ILE A 62 -25.05 -3.87 37.99
C ILE A 62 -23.72 -4.42 38.55
N VAL A 63 -23.78 -5.36 39.47
CA VAL A 63 -22.60 -6.02 40.04
C VAL A 63 -22.58 -7.47 39.56
N ILE A 64 -21.52 -7.82 38.81
CA ILE A 64 -21.29 -9.18 38.28
C ILE A 64 -19.88 -9.62 38.70
N ASP A 65 -19.79 -10.69 39.46
CA ASP A 65 -18.53 -11.25 39.97
C ASP A 65 -17.61 -10.19 40.64
N GLY A 66 -18.23 -9.26 41.38
CA GLY A 66 -17.56 -8.16 42.08
C GLY A 66 -17.19 -6.96 41.20
N ALA A 67 -17.35 -7.06 39.89
CA ALA A 67 -17.19 -5.92 38.98
C ALA A 67 -18.46 -5.08 38.90
N VAL A 68 -18.32 -3.76 38.92
CA VAL A 68 -19.44 -2.82 38.87
C VAL A 68 -19.59 -2.24 37.47
N TYR A 69 -20.79 -2.33 36.94
CA TYR A 69 -21.19 -1.76 35.63
C TYR A 69 -22.18 -0.62 35.87
N VAL A 70 -21.95 0.48 35.17
CA VAL A 70 -22.79 1.68 35.27
C VAL A 70 -23.13 2.24 33.90
N SER A 71 -24.21 3.02 33.81
CA SER A 71 -24.62 3.66 32.57
C SER A 71 -23.70 4.84 32.19
N ASN A 72 -23.66 5.18 30.90
CA ASN A 72 -23.01 6.39 30.44
C ASN A 72 -23.57 7.66 31.11
N VAL A 73 -24.86 7.70 31.43
CA VAL A 73 -25.50 8.82 32.17
C VAL A 73 -24.83 9.05 33.51
N LEU A 74 -24.49 7.96 34.25
CA LEU A 74 -23.77 8.10 35.52
C LEU A 74 -22.33 8.55 35.31
N LEU A 75 -21.65 8.05 34.29
CA LEU A 75 -20.27 8.48 33.98
C LEU A 75 -20.22 9.98 33.71
N ASP A 76 -21.12 10.49 32.86
CA ASP A 76 -21.21 11.91 32.52
C ASP A 76 -21.60 12.77 33.74
N TYR A 77 -22.53 12.28 34.57
CA TYR A 77 -22.92 12.94 35.82
C TYR A 77 -21.78 13.06 36.83
N LEU A 78 -20.90 12.05 36.88
CA LEU A 78 -19.70 12.04 37.73
C LEU A 78 -18.54 12.82 37.14
N GLY A 79 -18.65 13.33 35.90
CA GLY A 79 -17.57 13.98 35.18
C GLY A 79 -16.39 13.03 34.92
N LEU A 80 -16.67 11.77 34.70
CA LEU A 80 -15.68 10.73 34.38
C LEU A 80 -15.52 10.64 32.87
N ASP A 81 -14.64 11.49 32.33
CA ASP A 81 -14.27 11.52 30.89
C ASP A 81 -13.35 10.35 30.52
N LEU A 82 -13.77 9.12 30.85
CA LEU A 82 -13.01 7.92 30.55
C LEU A 82 -13.15 7.52 29.06
N PRO A 83 -12.05 7.16 28.39
CA PRO A 83 -12.09 6.64 27.04
C PRO A 83 -13.00 5.41 26.96
N ARG A 84 -13.96 5.41 26.03
CA ARG A 84 -14.95 4.35 25.91
C ARG A 84 -15.33 4.03 24.48
N LEU A 85 -15.63 2.76 24.22
CA LEU A 85 -16.30 2.31 23.01
C LEU A 85 -17.80 2.54 23.18
N THR A 86 -18.40 3.36 22.33
CA THR A 86 -19.84 3.67 22.44
C THR A 86 -20.70 2.74 21.58
N GLN A 87 -20.22 2.36 20.41
CA GLN A 87 -20.96 1.52 19.48
C GLN A 87 -20.04 0.82 18.49
N ILE A 88 -20.45 -0.38 18.04
CA ILE A 88 -19.94 -1.01 16.83
C ILE A 88 -21.07 -1.03 15.81
N ARG A 89 -20.85 -0.35 14.68
CA ARG A 89 -21.75 -0.38 13.53
C ARG A 89 -21.16 -1.26 12.44
N SER A 90 -22.02 -1.98 11.73
CA SER A 90 -21.59 -2.80 10.60
C SER A 90 -22.45 -2.56 9.37
N SER A 91 -21.85 -2.70 8.19
CA SER A 91 -22.53 -2.66 6.90
C SER A 91 -21.87 -3.63 5.93
N ASP A 92 -22.63 -4.15 4.98
CA ASP A 92 -22.12 -4.99 3.89
C ASP A 92 -22.65 -4.45 2.55
N THR A 93 -21.72 -4.01 1.71
CA THR A 93 -21.96 -3.56 0.33
C THR A 93 -21.02 -4.25 -0.64
N GLY A 94 -20.67 -5.53 -0.34
CA GLY A 94 -19.58 -6.27 -0.98
C GLY A 94 -18.23 -6.11 -0.26
N THR A 95 -18.12 -5.10 0.60
CA THR A 95 -17.10 -4.94 1.62
C THR A 95 -17.81 -4.83 2.97
N ILE A 96 -17.48 -5.72 3.89
CA ILE A 96 -18.02 -5.67 5.24
C ILE A 96 -17.22 -4.60 5.98
N ARG A 97 -17.90 -3.54 6.41
CA ARG A 97 -17.29 -2.45 7.16
C ARG A 97 -17.77 -2.49 8.60
N LEU A 98 -16.83 -2.53 9.52
CA LEU A 98 -17.06 -2.34 10.96
C LEU A 98 -16.57 -0.94 11.33
N VAL A 99 -17.38 -0.19 12.06
CA VAL A 99 -17.04 1.14 12.58
C VAL A 99 -17.19 1.11 14.09
N LEU A 100 -16.07 1.29 14.79
CA LEU A 100 -16.01 1.44 16.24
C LEU A 100 -16.07 2.92 16.56
N ASP A 101 -17.17 3.37 17.13
CA ASP A 101 -17.36 4.75 17.59
C ASP A 101 -16.75 4.90 18.99
N LEU A 102 -15.85 5.86 19.17
CA LEU A 102 -15.10 6.08 20.41
C LEU A 102 -15.47 7.44 21.01
N ALA A 103 -15.58 7.49 22.33
CA ALA A 103 -15.79 8.74 23.06
C ALA A 103 -14.64 8.99 24.05
N ASN A 104 -14.39 10.26 24.33
CA ASN A 104 -13.40 10.74 25.29
C ASN A 104 -11.97 10.23 24.99
N LEU A 105 -11.65 10.13 23.71
CA LEU A 105 -10.33 9.70 23.25
C LEU A 105 -9.78 10.75 22.28
N PRO A 106 -8.54 11.25 22.46
CA PRO A 106 -7.93 12.16 21.50
C PRO A 106 -7.57 11.41 20.21
N ALA A 107 -7.70 12.07 19.05
CA ALA A 107 -7.38 11.49 17.75
C ALA A 107 -5.95 10.93 17.69
N THR A 108 -5.01 11.56 18.40
CA THR A 108 -3.60 11.10 18.48
C THR A 108 -3.44 9.70 19.05
N ALA A 109 -4.37 9.25 19.91
CA ALA A 109 -4.32 7.91 20.50
C ALA A 109 -4.61 6.79 19.48
N VAL A 110 -5.23 7.10 18.34
CA VAL A 110 -5.59 6.13 17.29
C VAL A 110 -4.83 6.35 15.98
N GLN A 111 -4.08 7.45 15.80
CA GLN A 111 -3.37 7.76 14.55
C GLN A 111 -2.37 6.70 14.11
N GLY A 112 -1.78 5.95 15.05
CA GLY A 112 -0.86 4.84 14.76
C GLY A 112 -1.55 3.53 14.36
N LEU A 113 -2.88 3.44 14.48
CA LEU A 113 -3.64 2.22 14.23
C LEU A 113 -3.94 2.07 12.74
N ARG A 114 -2.93 1.75 11.96
CA ARG A 114 -3.08 1.35 10.56
C ARG A 114 -2.56 -0.06 10.40
N GLN A 115 -3.45 -0.99 10.09
CA GLN A 115 -3.10 -2.37 9.80
C GLN A 115 -3.78 -2.80 8.52
N GLU A 116 -3.09 -3.62 7.81
CA GLU A 116 -3.63 -4.18 6.59
C GLU A 116 -3.15 -5.64 6.48
N GLY A 117 -3.94 -6.68 5.91
CA GLY A 117 -3.59 -8.10 5.80
C GLY A 117 -4.60 -8.94 5.10
N GLN A 118 -4.28 -10.20 5.09
CA GLN A 118 -5.20 -11.24 4.70
C GLN A 118 -5.48 -12.13 5.90
N LEU A 119 -6.74 -12.50 6.03
CA LEU A 119 -7.17 -13.58 6.90
C LEU A 119 -7.37 -14.82 6.02
N ASP A 120 -6.64 -15.88 6.30
CA ASP A 120 -6.92 -17.19 5.72
C ASP A 120 -8.19 -17.79 6.32
N VAL A 121 -8.70 -18.86 5.72
CA VAL A 121 -9.86 -19.57 6.25
C VAL A 121 -9.62 -20.00 7.71
N GLY A 122 -10.47 -19.53 8.62
CA GLY A 122 -10.29 -19.72 10.06
C GLY A 122 -9.22 -18.82 10.68
N GLY A 123 -8.67 -17.86 9.95
CA GLY A 123 -7.72 -16.88 10.43
C GLY A 123 -8.33 -15.86 11.37
N THR A 124 -7.51 -15.34 12.27
CA THR A 124 -7.91 -14.37 13.29
C THR A 124 -7.07 -13.11 13.16
N LEU A 125 -7.74 -11.95 13.05
CA LEU A 125 -7.12 -10.63 13.13
C LEU A 125 -7.24 -10.13 14.56
N THR A 126 -6.12 -9.73 15.15
CA THR A 126 -6.10 -9.03 16.43
C THR A 126 -5.66 -7.58 16.20
N ILE A 127 -6.54 -6.66 16.60
CA ILE A 127 -6.31 -5.21 16.48
C ILE A 127 -6.09 -4.68 17.90
N PRO A 128 -4.87 -4.23 18.24
CA PRO A 128 -4.64 -3.57 19.52
C PRO A 128 -5.34 -2.21 19.50
N LEU A 129 -6.11 -1.93 20.55
CA LEU A 129 -6.80 -0.67 20.77
C LEU A 129 -6.23 0.01 22.02
N PRO A 130 -6.41 1.33 22.17
CA PRO A 130 -6.17 2.00 23.44
C PRO A 130 -6.96 1.36 24.57
N SER A 131 -6.59 1.67 25.81
CA SER A 131 -7.38 1.25 26.97
C SER A 131 -8.75 1.93 26.93
N LEU A 132 -9.81 1.13 26.81
CA LEU A 132 -11.18 1.59 26.64
C LEU A 132 -12.09 0.91 27.66
N LEU A 133 -13.07 1.65 28.17
CA LEU A 133 -14.22 1.03 28.79
C LEU A 133 -15.05 0.34 27.71
N LEU A 134 -15.36 -0.92 27.92
CA LEU A 134 -16.17 -1.73 27.01
C LEU A 134 -17.60 -1.81 27.53
N PRO A 135 -18.63 -1.64 26.66
CA PRO A 135 -20.01 -1.90 27.06
C PRO A 135 -20.22 -3.37 27.41
N LEU A 136 -21.13 -3.61 28.33
CA LEU A 136 -21.47 -4.97 28.79
C LEU A 136 -22.00 -5.86 27.66
N GLU A 137 -22.77 -5.26 26.77
CA GLU A 137 -23.32 -5.93 25.59
C GLU A 137 -22.60 -5.44 24.33
N LEU A 138 -21.95 -6.34 23.65
CA LEU A 138 -21.29 -6.11 22.36
C LEU A 138 -21.80 -7.15 21.36
N PRO A 139 -21.92 -6.79 20.07
CA PRO A 139 -22.17 -7.77 19.04
C PRO A 139 -20.99 -8.75 18.98
N ASP A 140 -21.27 -10.04 19.10
CA ASP A 140 -20.30 -11.14 18.96
C ASP A 140 -20.13 -11.60 17.51
N THR A 141 -21.03 -11.17 16.62
CA THR A 141 -20.99 -11.47 15.19
C THR A 141 -21.44 -10.28 14.36
N ALA A 142 -20.90 -10.14 13.17
CA ALA A 142 -21.34 -9.20 12.15
C ALA A 142 -21.17 -9.82 10.76
N HIS A 143 -22.25 -9.96 10.01
CA HIS A 143 -22.22 -10.52 8.64
C HIS A 143 -21.49 -11.86 8.51
N GLY A 144 -21.64 -12.76 9.51
CA GLY A 144 -20.99 -14.07 9.54
C GLY A 144 -19.53 -14.04 10.01
N ILE A 145 -19.06 -12.91 10.55
CA ILE A 145 -17.74 -12.72 11.13
C ILE A 145 -17.88 -12.70 12.65
N GLU A 146 -17.06 -13.47 13.33
CA GLU A 146 -17.02 -13.47 14.81
C GLU A 146 -16.18 -12.30 15.31
N LEU A 147 -16.69 -11.58 16.31
CA LEU A 147 -16.06 -10.45 16.95
C LEU A 147 -15.88 -10.75 18.44
N ALA A 148 -14.70 -10.45 18.96
CA ALA A 148 -14.45 -10.49 20.39
C ALA A 148 -13.63 -9.28 20.83
N LEU A 149 -14.08 -8.57 21.86
CA LEU A 149 -13.34 -7.49 22.50
C LEU A 149 -12.90 -7.94 23.89
N ARG A 150 -11.61 -7.78 24.17
CA ARG A 150 -11.02 -8.17 25.46
C ARG A 150 -10.17 -7.03 26.00
N GLY A 151 -10.36 -6.74 27.30
CA GLY A 151 -9.41 -5.91 28.04
C GLY A 151 -8.14 -6.72 28.32
N GLU A 152 -6.98 -6.16 28.03
CA GLU A 152 -5.65 -6.71 28.30
C GLU A 152 -4.88 -5.77 29.23
N ALA A 153 -3.78 -6.26 29.81
CA ALA A 153 -2.95 -5.43 30.71
C ALA A 153 -2.37 -4.18 30.03
N SER A 154 -2.18 -4.24 28.71
CA SER A 154 -1.63 -3.15 27.88
C SER A 154 -2.66 -2.32 27.12
N GLY A 155 -3.96 -2.65 27.23
CA GLY A 155 -5.01 -1.97 26.48
C GLY A 155 -6.24 -2.83 26.25
N THR A 156 -6.86 -2.64 25.11
CA THR A 156 -8.01 -3.43 24.65
C THR A 156 -7.64 -4.09 23.33
N ALA A 157 -8.06 -5.30 23.08
CA ALA A 157 -7.90 -5.98 21.79
C ALA A 157 -9.24 -6.31 21.15
N LEU A 158 -9.41 -5.91 19.89
CA LEU A 158 -10.48 -6.41 19.03
C LEU A 158 -9.96 -7.61 18.25
N THR A 159 -10.60 -8.74 18.41
CA THR A 159 -10.34 -9.95 17.63
C THR A 159 -11.45 -10.14 16.62
N VAL A 160 -11.09 -10.35 15.36
CA VAL A 160 -11.98 -10.61 14.24
C VAL A 160 -11.62 -11.97 13.66
N SER A 161 -12.54 -12.94 13.69
CA SER A 161 -12.35 -14.27 13.13
C SER A 161 -13.28 -14.48 11.94
N ALA A 162 -12.70 -14.91 10.82
CA ALA A 162 -13.41 -15.05 9.56
C ALA A 162 -13.51 -16.50 9.10
N PRO A 163 -14.71 -16.99 8.72
CA PRO A 163 -14.90 -18.34 8.19
C PRO A 163 -14.38 -18.51 6.76
N SER A 164 -14.08 -17.41 6.06
CA SER A 164 -13.63 -17.39 4.68
C SER A 164 -12.39 -16.51 4.52
N LYS A 165 -11.68 -16.69 3.40
CA LYS A 165 -10.51 -15.84 3.08
C LYS A 165 -10.94 -14.39 2.84
N LEU A 166 -10.44 -13.47 3.65
CA LEU A 166 -10.74 -12.02 3.56
C LEU A 166 -9.45 -11.22 3.47
N ALA A 167 -9.47 -10.14 2.68
CA ALA A 167 -8.55 -9.02 2.87
C ALA A 167 -9.15 -8.08 3.92
N PHE A 168 -8.31 -7.47 4.76
CA PHE A 168 -8.76 -6.49 5.74
C PHE A 168 -7.92 -5.22 5.71
N ARG A 169 -8.52 -4.12 6.08
CA ARG A 169 -7.88 -2.82 6.28
C ARG A 169 -8.42 -2.17 7.54
N VAL A 170 -7.51 -1.73 8.43
CA VAL A 170 -7.84 -0.99 9.64
C VAL A 170 -7.28 0.42 9.52
N PHE A 171 -8.09 1.43 9.80
CA PHE A 171 -7.66 2.82 9.79
C PHE A 171 -8.50 3.68 10.73
N PRO A 172 -7.90 4.72 11.35
CA PRO A 172 -8.64 5.67 12.18
C PRO A 172 -9.31 6.76 11.35
N LEU A 173 -10.36 7.38 11.94
CA LEU A 173 -10.96 8.65 11.55
C LEU A 173 -10.91 9.60 12.75
N ASP A 174 -10.66 10.88 12.50
CA ASP A 174 -10.28 11.82 13.56
C ASP A 174 -11.48 12.60 14.16
N ASP A 175 -12.53 12.86 13.40
CA ASP A 175 -13.67 13.65 13.86
C ASP A 175 -15.01 13.09 13.35
N PRO A 176 -15.85 12.52 14.22
CA PRO A 176 -15.51 12.01 15.56
C PRO A 176 -14.49 10.85 15.50
N VAL A 177 -13.78 10.63 16.59
CA VAL A 177 -12.76 9.58 16.65
C VAL A 177 -13.40 8.20 16.49
N ARG A 178 -12.94 7.48 15.46
CA ARG A 178 -13.45 6.14 15.11
C ARG A 178 -12.33 5.26 14.62
N ILE A 179 -12.51 3.96 14.74
CA ILE A 179 -11.68 2.97 14.07
C ILE A 179 -12.55 2.25 13.05
N VAL A 180 -12.09 2.19 11.82
CA VAL A 180 -12.78 1.50 10.72
C VAL A 180 -12.01 0.24 10.38
N VAL A 181 -12.73 -0.88 10.29
CA VAL A 181 -12.21 -2.17 9.82
C VAL A 181 -12.99 -2.55 8.56
N ASP A 182 -12.33 -2.53 7.42
CA ASP A 182 -12.89 -3.00 6.15
C ASP A 182 -12.43 -4.44 5.90
N LEU A 183 -13.38 -5.32 5.60
CA LEU A 183 -13.17 -6.73 5.34
C LEU A 183 -13.76 -7.06 3.97
N GLN A 184 -12.93 -7.48 3.03
CA GLN A 184 -13.35 -7.75 1.67
C GLN A 184 -13.21 -9.24 1.36
N PRO A 185 -14.30 -9.95 0.99
CA PRO A 185 -14.22 -11.31 0.52
C PRO A 185 -13.30 -11.42 -0.70
N LEU A 186 -12.35 -12.34 -0.64
CA LEU A 186 -11.47 -12.63 -1.77
C LEU A 186 -12.21 -13.59 -2.70
N GLY A 187 -12.68 -13.06 -3.84
CA GLY A 187 -13.34 -13.85 -4.86
C GLY A 187 -12.42 -14.97 -5.37
N PHE A 188 -12.98 -16.15 -5.56
CA PHE A 188 -12.25 -17.27 -6.16
C PHE A 188 -12.31 -17.16 -7.68
N ALA A 189 -11.13 -17.15 -8.31
CA ALA A 189 -11.05 -17.29 -9.75
C ALA A 189 -11.45 -18.72 -10.16
N GLN A 190 -12.37 -18.85 -11.10
CA GLN A 190 -12.74 -20.17 -11.63
C GLN A 190 -11.70 -20.62 -12.66
N VAL A 191 -11.08 -21.76 -12.43
CA VAL A 191 -10.14 -22.36 -13.39
C VAL A 191 -10.96 -22.95 -14.54
N THR A 192 -10.76 -22.43 -15.75
CA THR A 192 -11.44 -22.89 -16.97
C THR A 192 -10.60 -23.88 -17.78
N GLU A 193 -9.28 -23.87 -17.60
CA GLU A 193 -8.35 -24.77 -18.28
C GLU A 193 -7.33 -25.35 -17.28
N ALA A 194 -6.79 -26.52 -17.59
CA ALA A 194 -5.72 -27.13 -16.81
C ALA A 194 -4.46 -26.24 -16.84
N ALA A 195 -3.73 -26.22 -15.74
CA ALA A 195 -2.43 -25.56 -15.68
C ALA A 195 -1.44 -26.28 -16.62
N ARG A 196 -0.63 -25.51 -17.34
CA ARG A 196 0.42 -26.00 -18.24
C ARG A 196 1.78 -25.54 -17.74
N ASP A 197 2.68 -26.48 -17.50
CA ASP A 197 4.06 -26.14 -17.21
C ASP A 197 4.77 -25.71 -18.50
N LEU A 198 5.38 -24.52 -18.48
CA LEU A 198 6.15 -23.98 -19.60
C LEU A 198 7.63 -24.37 -19.51
N ALA A 199 8.14 -24.43 -18.27
CA ALA A 199 9.47 -24.88 -17.90
C ALA A 199 9.46 -25.22 -16.39
N PRO A 200 10.51 -25.83 -15.83
CA PRO A 200 10.61 -26.06 -14.39
C PRO A 200 10.38 -24.76 -13.59
N GLY A 201 9.42 -24.78 -12.68
CA GLY A 201 9.06 -23.62 -11.86
C GLY A 201 8.28 -22.50 -12.60
N ILE A 202 7.88 -22.70 -13.85
CA ILE A 202 7.13 -21.71 -14.64
C ILE A 202 5.84 -22.35 -15.15
N ARG A 203 4.69 -21.85 -14.66
CA ARG A 203 3.37 -22.40 -14.95
C ARG A 203 2.46 -21.35 -15.56
N HIS A 204 1.76 -21.71 -16.63
CA HIS A 204 0.69 -20.92 -17.22
C HIS A 204 -0.66 -21.49 -16.84
N ARG A 205 -1.58 -20.63 -16.41
CA ARG A 205 -3.00 -20.95 -16.19
C ARG A 205 -3.88 -19.98 -16.98
N ARG A 206 -5.00 -20.46 -17.45
CA ARG A 206 -6.07 -19.64 -18.00
C ARG A 206 -7.35 -19.91 -17.23
N PHE A 207 -8.03 -18.86 -16.81
CA PHE A 207 -9.27 -18.96 -16.05
C PHE A 207 -10.12 -17.70 -16.25
N THR A 208 -11.36 -17.71 -15.75
CA THR A 208 -12.20 -16.54 -15.69
C THR A 208 -12.22 -15.96 -14.28
N ALA A 209 -12.11 -14.63 -14.17
CA ALA A 209 -12.26 -13.90 -12.93
C ALA A 209 -13.56 -13.08 -12.96
N PRO A 210 -14.28 -12.95 -11.82
CA PRO A 210 -15.46 -12.10 -11.72
C PRO A 210 -15.08 -10.64 -11.91
N THR A 211 -16.00 -9.88 -12.51
CA THR A 211 -15.91 -8.43 -12.70
C THR A 211 -17.25 -7.80 -12.33
N GLU A 212 -17.30 -6.49 -12.20
CA GLU A 212 -18.53 -5.74 -11.92
C GLU A 212 -19.62 -5.95 -12.99
N VAL A 213 -19.25 -6.35 -14.20
CA VAL A 213 -20.17 -6.51 -15.35
C VAL A 213 -20.24 -7.96 -15.85
N GLY A 214 -19.80 -8.94 -15.06
CA GLY A 214 -19.80 -10.34 -15.42
C GLY A 214 -18.47 -11.04 -15.12
N SER A 215 -17.75 -11.49 -16.15
CA SER A 215 -16.44 -12.14 -15.99
C SER A 215 -15.46 -11.74 -17.08
N SER A 216 -14.16 -11.89 -16.80
CA SER A 216 -13.07 -11.62 -17.74
C SER A 216 -12.14 -12.83 -17.81
N GLY A 217 -11.67 -13.14 -19.02
CA GLY A 217 -10.58 -14.10 -19.23
C GLY A 217 -9.27 -13.58 -18.64
N VAL A 218 -8.52 -14.47 -17.98
CA VAL A 218 -7.24 -14.14 -17.35
C VAL A 218 -6.21 -15.17 -17.76
N HIS A 219 -5.10 -14.69 -18.31
CA HIS A 219 -3.86 -15.44 -18.44
C HIS A 219 -2.96 -15.11 -17.24
N LEU A 220 -2.57 -16.13 -16.50
CA LEU A 220 -1.66 -16.02 -15.36
C LEU A 220 -0.42 -16.88 -15.63
N ILE A 221 0.75 -16.26 -15.49
CA ILE A 221 2.00 -17.00 -15.44
C ILE A 221 2.55 -16.87 -14.03
N GLU A 222 2.79 -18.02 -13.39
CA GLU A 222 3.40 -18.15 -12.08
C GLU A 222 4.85 -18.55 -12.28
N VAL A 223 5.77 -17.80 -11.71
CA VAL A 223 7.22 -18.04 -11.77
C VAL A 223 7.73 -18.25 -10.36
N ALA A 224 8.14 -19.48 -10.05
CA ALA A 224 8.72 -19.82 -8.75
C ALA A 224 10.10 -19.14 -8.55
N PRO A 225 10.51 -18.86 -7.32
CA PRO A 225 11.85 -18.37 -7.02
C PRO A 225 12.93 -19.30 -7.64
N GLY A 226 13.93 -18.68 -8.28
CA GLY A 226 15.02 -19.43 -8.91
C GLY A 226 14.73 -20.06 -10.27
N ALA A 227 13.50 -19.95 -10.80
CA ALA A 227 13.16 -20.48 -12.11
C ALA A 227 13.79 -19.71 -13.29
N GLY A 228 14.35 -18.54 -13.03
CA GLY A 228 15.04 -17.68 -14.01
C GLY A 228 15.39 -16.32 -13.41
N GLU A 229 16.05 -15.49 -14.21
CA GLU A 229 16.37 -14.11 -13.88
C GLU A 229 15.37 -13.17 -14.55
N PHE A 230 14.70 -12.35 -13.78
CA PHE A 230 13.90 -11.26 -14.32
C PHE A 230 14.77 -10.08 -14.72
N ARG A 231 14.56 -9.57 -15.91
CA ARG A 231 15.22 -8.39 -16.46
C ARG A 231 14.18 -7.40 -16.96
N VAL A 232 14.46 -6.12 -16.78
CA VAL A 232 13.79 -5.08 -17.56
C VAL A 232 14.63 -4.85 -18.81
N VAL A 233 13.97 -4.86 -19.95
CA VAL A 233 14.57 -4.61 -21.26
C VAL A 233 13.84 -3.47 -21.95
N GLY A 234 14.55 -2.72 -22.77
CA GLY A 234 14.01 -1.58 -23.52
C GLY A 234 14.89 -0.36 -23.45
N GLU A 235 14.54 0.63 -24.23
CA GLU A 235 15.29 1.86 -24.39
C GLU A 235 14.32 3.00 -24.73
N PRO A 236 14.43 4.17 -24.05
CA PRO A 236 13.63 5.34 -24.40
C PRO A 236 13.81 5.71 -25.89
N LEU A 237 12.72 6.14 -26.51
CA LEU A 237 12.66 6.56 -27.92
C LEU A 237 12.82 5.43 -28.96
N VAL A 238 13.04 4.18 -28.53
CA VAL A 238 13.25 3.03 -29.41
C VAL A 238 12.10 2.03 -29.27
N PRO A 239 11.00 2.19 -30.02
CA PRO A 239 9.87 1.30 -29.94
C PRO A 239 10.17 -0.07 -30.57
N ARG A 240 9.76 -1.14 -29.89
CA ARG A 240 9.86 -2.53 -30.35
C ARG A 240 8.61 -3.32 -29.96
N THR A 241 8.35 -4.42 -30.63
CA THR A 241 7.30 -5.34 -30.22
C THR A 241 7.75 -6.14 -28.98
N LEU A 242 6.79 -6.69 -28.22
CA LEU A 242 7.14 -7.55 -27.08
C LEU A 242 7.89 -8.80 -27.54
N SER A 243 7.55 -9.37 -28.70
CA SER A 243 8.25 -10.53 -29.27
C SER A 243 9.74 -10.23 -29.57
N GLU A 244 10.06 -9.02 -30.05
CA GLU A 244 11.45 -8.59 -30.25
C GLU A 244 12.19 -8.40 -28.92
N LEU A 245 11.56 -7.74 -27.93
CA LEU A 245 12.12 -7.53 -26.61
C LEU A 245 12.29 -8.83 -25.81
N ALA A 246 11.43 -9.83 -26.04
CA ALA A 246 11.45 -11.13 -25.37
C ALA A 246 12.53 -12.08 -25.92
N SER A 247 13.34 -11.65 -26.89
CA SER A 247 14.37 -12.51 -27.50
C SER A 247 15.27 -13.15 -26.46
N GLY A 248 15.35 -14.50 -26.48
CA GLY A 248 16.07 -15.29 -25.48
C GLY A 248 15.36 -15.49 -24.14
N GLY A 249 14.17 -14.94 -23.96
CA GLY A 249 13.34 -15.14 -22.76
C GLY A 249 12.32 -16.27 -22.92
N ILE A 250 11.90 -16.84 -21.78
CA ILE A 250 10.85 -17.86 -21.71
C ILE A 250 9.49 -17.19 -21.64
N VAL A 251 9.40 -16.10 -20.86
CA VAL A 251 8.19 -15.32 -20.59
C VAL A 251 8.52 -13.84 -20.63
N ALA A 252 7.60 -13.04 -21.14
CA ALA A 252 7.71 -11.59 -21.07
C ALA A 252 6.33 -10.93 -20.99
N ILE A 253 6.29 -9.72 -20.40
CA ILE A 253 5.11 -8.87 -20.34
C ILE A 253 5.53 -7.42 -20.61
N ASN A 254 4.68 -6.65 -21.32
CA ASN A 254 4.89 -5.21 -21.48
C ASN A 254 4.94 -4.52 -20.11
N ALA A 255 5.70 -3.39 -20.00
CA ALA A 255 5.99 -2.84 -18.69
C ALA A 255 5.51 -1.39 -18.50
N GLY A 256 6.41 -0.42 -18.64
CA GLY A 256 6.20 0.98 -18.26
C GLY A 256 5.40 1.79 -19.27
N TYR A 257 4.90 2.95 -18.80
CA TYR A 257 4.24 3.94 -19.63
C TYR A 257 5.25 4.70 -20.49
N TYR A 258 4.77 5.19 -21.62
CA TYR A 258 5.52 6.07 -22.50
C TYR A 258 4.59 7.03 -23.25
N ASP A 259 5.13 8.13 -23.74
CA ASP A 259 4.41 9.04 -24.64
C ASP A 259 4.27 8.40 -26.03
N PRO A 260 3.05 8.12 -26.51
CA PRO A 260 2.85 7.45 -27.79
C PRO A 260 3.25 8.28 -29.02
N ALA A 261 3.44 9.57 -28.88
CA ALA A 261 3.87 10.43 -29.98
C ALA A 261 5.40 10.45 -30.15
N THR A 262 6.12 10.33 -29.05
CA THR A 262 7.59 10.45 -29.02
C THR A 262 8.30 9.17 -28.66
N PHE A 263 7.59 8.19 -28.07
CA PHE A 263 8.15 6.99 -27.44
C PHE A 263 9.08 7.28 -26.26
N GLN A 264 9.03 8.50 -25.71
CA GLN A 264 9.73 8.85 -24.49
C GLN A 264 9.15 8.07 -23.31
N THR A 265 9.99 7.38 -22.54
CA THR A 265 9.60 6.71 -21.32
C THR A 265 9.05 7.71 -20.29
N ILE A 266 7.95 7.35 -19.64
CA ILE A 266 7.37 8.09 -18.53
C ILE A 266 7.66 7.32 -17.25
N GLY A 267 8.44 7.93 -16.34
CA GLY A 267 8.80 7.37 -15.04
C GLY A 267 10.06 6.51 -15.06
N PHE A 268 10.23 5.74 -14.00
CA PHE A 268 11.45 5.00 -13.71
C PHE A 268 11.76 3.92 -14.76
N LEU A 269 12.94 3.99 -15.34
CA LEU A 269 13.51 2.93 -16.15
C LEU A 269 15.00 2.78 -15.83
N GLN A 270 15.35 1.62 -15.28
CA GLN A 270 16.73 1.23 -15.01
C GLN A 270 17.00 -0.14 -15.63
N VAL A 271 18.06 -0.23 -16.42
CA VAL A 271 18.49 -1.46 -17.10
C VAL A 271 19.94 -1.72 -16.77
N ASP A 272 20.22 -2.86 -16.17
CA ASP A 272 21.56 -3.31 -15.80
C ASP A 272 22.36 -2.23 -15.02
N TYR A 273 21.77 -1.75 -13.92
CA TYR A 273 22.27 -0.63 -13.10
C TYR A 273 22.35 0.72 -13.81
N THR A 274 22.04 0.80 -15.12
CA THR A 274 22.03 2.06 -15.85
C THR A 274 20.68 2.73 -15.72
N LEU A 275 20.64 3.89 -15.08
CA LEU A 275 19.44 4.71 -14.97
C LEU A 275 19.18 5.44 -16.30
N LEU A 276 18.09 5.07 -16.98
CA LEU A 276 17.67 5.65 -18.24
C LEU A 276 16.60 6.75 -18.07
N SER A 277 15.75 6.63 -17.04
CA SER A 277 14.73 7.61 -16.70
C SER A 277 14.42 7.58 -15.20
N LEU A 278 14.27 8.75 -14.58
CA LEU A 278 13.96 8.89 -13.15
C LEU A 278 12.53 8.43 -12.82
N PRO A 279 12.29 7.98 -11.58
CA PRO A 279 10.95 7.80 -11.08
C PRO A 279 10.12 9.07 -11.20
N SER A 280 8.87 8.91 -11.62
CA SER A 280 7.85 9.94 -11.41
C SER A 280 7.59 10.08 -9.91
N ARG A 281 7.00 11.18 -9.50
CA ARG A 281 6.74 11.38 -8.06
C ARG A 281 5.76 10.32 -7.55
N ASN A 282 6.25 9.46 -6.65
CA ASN A 282 5.45 8.54 -5.84
C ASN A 282 4.65 7.48 -6.61
N ARG A 283 5.03 7.11 -7.83
CA ARG A 283 4.38 6.02 -8.60
C ARG A 283 4.93 4.64 -8.26
N ALA A 284 4.07 3.65 -8.44
CA ALA A 284 4.45 2.26 -8.26
C ALA A 284 5.48 1.81 -9.29
N SER A 285 6.52 1.17 -8.80
CA SER A 285 7.59 0.59 -9.59
C SER A 285 7.88 -0.82 -9.11
N ILE A 286 8.40 -1.65 -9.98
CA ILE A 286 8.98 -2.95 -9.63
C ILE A 286 10.48 -2.92 -9.88
N GLY A 287 11.23 -3.52 -8.95
CA GLY A 287 12.68 -3.67 -9.04
C GLY A 287 13.11 -5.12 -8.90
N PHE A 288 14.11 -5.52 -9.69
CA PHE A 288 14.73 -6.84 -9.67
C PHE A 288 16.23 -6.72 -9.37
N GLY A 289 16.73 -7.60 -8.53
CA GLY A 289 18.12 -7.66 -8.11
C GLY A 289 18.49 -9.08 -7.67
N SER A 290 19.44 -9.20 -6.75
CA SER A 290 19.87 -10.51 -6.21
C SER A 290 18.85 -11.17 -5.26
N GLY A 291 17.86 -10.40 -4.75
CA GLY A 291 16.82 -10.88 -3.85
C GLY A 291 15.46 -11.07 -4.54
N ALA A 292 14.43 -11.27 -3.73
CA ALA A 292 13.06 -11.27 -4.21
C ALA A 292 12.71 -9.91 -4.86
N PRO A 293 11.87 -9.88 -5.92
CA PRO A 293 11.43 -8.63 -6.52
C PRO A 293 10.73 -7.73 -5.51
N ILE A 294 10.98 -6.43 -5.61
CA ILE A 294 10.36 -5.42 -4.74
C ILE A 294 9.38 -4.57 -5.54
N ILE A 295 8.20 -4.35 -4.98
CA ILE A 295 7.18 -3.46 -5.55
C ILE A 295 6.83 -2.39 -4.51
N GLY A 296 6.77 -1.14 -4.93
CA GLY A 296 6.39 -0.02 -4.08
C GLY A 296 6.34 1.29 -4.83
N ARG A 297 5.82 2.33 -4.18
CA ARG A 297 5.88 3.70 -4.68
C ARG A 297 7.29 4.23 -4.52
N VAL A 298 7.87 4.76 -5.60
CA VAL A 298 9.29 5.16 -5.62
C VAL A 298 9.42 6.66 -5.81
N GLN A 299 10.32 7.24 -5.03
CA GLN A 299 10.81 8.60 -5.21
C GLN A 299 12.32 8.55 -5.40
N ALA A 300 12.88 9.54 -6.08
CA ALA A 300 14.32 9.67 -6.24
C ALA A 300 14.78 11.05 -5.76
N GLU A 301 15.90 11.06 -5.05
CA GLU A 301 16.68 12.26 -4.74
C GLU A 301 17.93 12.25 -5.59
N VAL A 302 18.13 13.28 -6.40
CA VAL A 302 19.35 13.47 -7.15
C VAL A 302 20.26 14.42 -6.36
N ARG A 303 21.34 13.88 -5.84
CA ARG A 303 22.28 14.55 -4.94
C ARG A 303 23.56 14.91 -5.69
N VAL A 304 23.96 16.16 -5.58
CA VAL A 304 25.20 16.69 -6.10
C VAL A 304 26.08 17.08 -4.93
N TRP A 305 27.17 16.39 -4.73
CA TRP A 305 28.16 16.69 -3.72
C TRP A 305 29.28 17.53 -4.34
N VAL A 306 29.53 18.69 -3.81
CA VAL A 306 30.60 19.60 -4.25
C VAL A 306 31.53 19.87 -3.08
N ASN A 307 32.78 19.41 -3.14
CA ASN A 307 33.75 19.53 -2.05
C ASN A 307 33.19 19.11 -0.67
N GLY A 308 32.33 18.05 -0.64
CA GLY A 308 31.67 17.55 0.56
C GLY A 308 30.38 18.29 0.95
N GLN A 309 30.01 19.36 0.24
CA GLN A 309 28.74 20.06 0.47
C GLN A 309 27.64 19.46 -0.42
N LEU A 310 26.48 19.16 0.17
CA LEU A 310 25.32 18.57 -0.51
C LEU A 310 24.44 19.64 -1.16
N HIS A 311 24.13 19.44 -2.42
CA HIS A 311 23.08 20.14 -3.19
C HIS A 311 22.11 19.14 -3.77
N TYR A 312 20.83 19.53 -3.95
CA TYR A 312 19.83 18.70 -4.57
C TYR A 312 19.56 19.17 -6.00
N SER A 313 19.58 18.25 -6.94
CA SER A 313 19.21 18.53 -8.32
C SER A 313 17.71 18.32 -8.52
N ASP A 314 17.08 19.25 -9.22
CA ASP A 314 15.64 19.19 -9.55
C ASP A 314 15.34 18.14 -10.63
N SER A 315 16.33 17.74 -11.40
CA SER A 315 16.16 16.76 -12.48
C SER A 315 17.46 16.05 -12.85
N LEU A 316 17.33 14.87 -13.46
CA LEU A 316 18.40 14.15 -14.14
C LEU A 316 18.00 13.89 -15.60
N ASN A 317 18.84 14.31 -16.55
CA ASN A 317 18.60 14.19 -18.00
C ASN A 317 17.26 14.78 -18.49
N GLY A 318 16.67 15.69 -17.71
CA GLY A 318 15.40 16.34 -17.99
C GLY A 318 15.54 17.69 -18.72
N LEU A 319 14.42 18.42 -18.84
CA LEU A 319 14.37 19.68 -19.58
C LEU A 319 15.08 20.87 -18.90
N GLY A 320 15.69 20.69 -17.71
CA GLY A 320 16.55 21.67 -17.05
C GLY A 320 15.85 22.96 -16.61
N GLN A 321 14.58 22.90 -16.24
CA GLN A 321 13.80 24.09 -15.83
C GLN A 321 14.02 24.50 -14.36
N GLY A 322 14.62 23.63 -13.53
CA GLY A 322 14.90 23.89 -12.12
C GLY A 322 16.13 24.77 -11.86
N GLN A 323 16.45 24.98 -10.59
CA GLN A 323 17.64 25.71 -10.18
C GLN A 323 18.93 24.93 -10.48
N ILE A 324 18.90 23.61 -10.29
CA ILE A 324 20.00 22.69 -10.55
C ILE A 324 19.45 21.52 -11.37
N ALA A 325 20.13 21.16 -12.47
CA ALA A 325 19.81 20.00 -13.29
C ALA A 325 21.09 19.21 -13.60
N ALA A 326 21.07 17.89 -13.38
CA ALA A 326 22.18 17.01 -13.68
C ALA A 326 21.96 16.28 -15.02
N TYR A 327 23.04 16.00 -15.74
CA TYR A 327 23.03 15.33 -17.05
C TYR A 327 24.16 14.32 -17.13
N THR A 328 23.83 13.08 -17.49
CA THR A 328 24.79 11.95 -17.60
C THR A 328 24.91 11.39 -19.01
N HIS A 329 24.02 11.78 -19.95
CA HIS A 329 24.08 11.28 -21.32
C HIS A 329 25.24 11.94 -22.11
N SER A 330 26.29 11.17 -22.34
CA SER A 330 27.49 11.61 -23.08
C SER A 330 27.16 12.25 -24.43
N GLY A 331 27.88 13.29 -24.76
CA GLY A 331 27.73 14.04 -26.02
C GLY A 331 26.55 15.01 -26.04
N THR A 332 25.60 14.93 -25.12
CA THR A 332 24.46 15.84 -25.05
C THR A 332 24.93 17.28 -24.81
N LEU A 333 24.42 18.23 -25.57
CA LEU A 333 24.64 19.66 -25.34
C LEU A 333 23.64 20.17 -24.31
N VAL A 334 24.13 20.65 -23.13
CA VAL A 334 23.32 21.08 -22.00
C VAL A 334 23.62 22.52 -21.60
N GLY A 335 22.66 23.16 -20.92
CA GLY A 335 22.71 24.57 -20.54
C GLY A 335 22.25 25.50 -21.69
N ASN A 336 22.25 26.78 -21.37
CA ASN A 336 21.89 27.86 -22.29
C ASN A 336 22.79 29.10 -22.03
N PRO A 337 22.70 30.20 -22.80
CA PRO A 337 23.59 31.35 -22.63
C PRO A 337 23.54 32.04 -21.23
N THR A 338 22.52 31.76 -20.41
CA THR A 338 22.33 32.40 -19.11
C THR A 338 22.58 31.45 -17.91
N ARG A 339 22.85 30.18 -18.17
CA ARG A 339 23.06 29.18 -17.08
C ARG A 339 24.54 28.84 -16.92
N GLY A 340 24.95 28.61 -15.67
CA GLY A 340 26.24 28.00 -15.36
C GLY A 340 26.23 26.51 -15.66
N VAL A 341 27.35 26.00 -16.16
CA VAL A 341 27.54 24.56 -16.41
C VAL A 341 28.87 24.10 -15.84
N ILE A 342 28.79 23.20 -14.87
CA ILE A 342 29.94 22.46 -14.35
C ILE A 342 30.04 21.17 -15.14
N VAL A 343 31.17 20.95 -15.78
CA VAL A 343 31.51 19.68 -16.49
C VAL A 343 32.42 18.85 -15.59
N VAL A 344 32.04 17.63 -15.34
CA VAL A 344 32.75 16.71 -14.40
C VAL A 344 33.17 15.44 -15.13
N GLN A 345 34.42 15.06 -14.97
CA GLN A 345 34.97 13.80 -15.43
C GLN A 345 35.82 13.18 -14.31
N GLU A 346 35.68 11.87 -14.09
CA GLU A 346 36.38 11.15 -13.02
C GLU A 346 36.22 11.80 -11.62
N GLY A 347 35.03 12.39 -11.36
CA GLY A 347 34.73 13.05 -10.09
C GLY A 347 35.39 14.42 -9.89
N ARG A 348 36.01 14.98 -10.93
CA ARG A 348 36.67 16.29 -10.88
C ARG A 348 36.08 17.26 -11.90
N VAL A 349 36.03 18.52 -11.52
CA VAL A 349 35.57 19.60 -12.39
C VAL A 349 36.59 19.85 -13.48
N MET A 350 36.18 19.72 -14.73
CA MET A 350 36.96 20.05 -15.91
C MET A 350 36.73 21.47 -16.38
N ALA A 351 35.52 21.99 -16.16
CA ALA A 351 35.17 23.37 -16.50
C ALA A 351 33.94 23.79 -15.68
N ASN A 352 33.89 25.08 -15.32
CA ASN A 352 32.71 25.75 -14.75
C ASN A 352 32.55 27.10 -15.47
N LYS A 353 31.60 27.20 -16.39
CA LYS A 353 31.40 28.43 -17.19
C LYS A 353 29.94 28.62 -17.55
N ILE A 354 29.53 29.85 -17.73
CA ILE A 354 28.22 30.21 -18.28
C ILE A 354 28.18 29.82 -19.77
N GLY A 355 27.03 29.34 -20.21
CA GLY A 355 26.77 28.92 -21.59
C GLY A 355 26.81 27.40 -21.80
N PRO A 356 26.30 26.94 -22.97
CA PRO A 356 26.12 25.52 -23.22
C PRO A 356 27.45 24.77 -23.30
N ARG A 357 27.43 23.52 -22.77
CA ARG A 357 28.55 22.56 -22.76
C ARG A 357 28.07 21.17 -23.13
N ARG A 358 28.99 20.34 -23.65
CA ARG A 358 28.70 18.91 -23.86
C ARG A 358 29.03 18.10 -22.63
N VAL A 359 28.17 17.13 -22.33
CA VAL A 359 28.42 16.12 -21.27
C VAL A 359 29.59 15.25 -21.75
N PRO A 360 30.65 15.08 -20.96
CA PRO A 360 31.83 14.28 -21.34
C PRO A 360 31.52 12.79 -21.33
N GLU A 361 32.30 12.02 -22.06
CA GLU A 361 32.26 10.57 -22.01
C GLU A 361 32.76 10.08 -20.63
N GLY A 362 31.98 9.17 -19.98
CA GLY A 362 32.29 8.67 -18.64
C GLY A 362 32.18 9.70 -17.52
N GLY A 363 31.53 10.85 -17.81
CA GLY A 363 31.30 11.92 -16.83
C GLY A 363 29.88 12.42 -16.80
N PHE A 364 29.68 13.62 -16.26
CA PHE A 364 28.38 14.27 -16.17
C PHE A 364 28.53 15.80 -16.20
N ALA A 365 27.40 16.49 -16.35
CA ALA A 365 27.34 17.94 -16.25
C ALA A 365 26.24 18.38 -15.29
N ILE A 366 26.51 19.46 -14.57
CA ILE A 366 25.53 20.14 -13.71
C ILE A 366 25.23 21.50 -14.28
N VAL A 367 23.98 21.73 -14.67
CA VAL A 367 23.47 23.02 -15.11
C VAL A 367 22.82 23.70 -13.90
N TYR A 368 23.23 24.93 -13.61
CA TYR A 368 22.74 25.64 -12.43
C TYR A 368 22.38 27.10 -12.74
N ALA A 369 21.53 27.68 -11.87
CA ALA A 369 21.20 29.10 -11.93
C ALA A 369 22.39 29.92 -11.41
N PRO A 370 22.86 30.97 -12.13
CA PRO A 370 24.08 31.72 -11.77
C PRO A 370 24.02 32.37 -10.38
N GLU A 371 22.83 32.59 -9.83
CA GLU A 371 22.57 33.11 -8.49
C GLU A 371 23.02 32.16 -7.38
N LEU A 372 23.21 30.87 -7.70
CA LEU A 372 23.72 29.86 -6.78
C LEU A 372 25.25 30.02 -6.63
N ARG A 373 25.65 31.00 -5.81
CA ARG A 373 27.07 31.37 -5.59
C ARG A 373 27.95 30.18 -5.22
N ALA A 374 27.45 29.25 -4.41
CA ALA A 374 28.20 28.06 -4.02
C ALA A 374 28.64 27.23 -5.23
N LEU A 375 27.81 27.12 -6.27
CA LEU A 375 28.14 26.42 -7.52
C LEU A 375 28.94 27.30 -8.48
N ALA A 376 28.71 28.61 -8.48
CA ALA A 376 29.43 29.55 -9.33
C ALA A 376 30.92 29.70 -8.95
N LEU A 377 31.26 29.46 -7.69
CA LEU A 377 32.64 29.52 -7.14
C LEU A 377 33.39 28.20 -7.21
N VAL A 378 32.83 27.17 -7.82
CA VAL A 378 33.49 25.87 -7.98
C VAL A 378 34.57 25.99 -9.04
N ASP A 379 35.80 25.62 -8.67
CA ASP A 379 36.98 25.71 -9.53
C ASP A 379 37.31 24.42 -10.26
N THR A 380 38.09 24.53 -11.33
CA THR A 380 38.63 23.35 -12.04
C THR A 380 39.51 22.54 -11.08
N GLY A 381 39.29 21.24 -11.04
CA GLY A 381 39.98 20.30 -10.13
C GLY A 381 39.19 20.00 -8.84
N ASP A 382 38.19 20.78 -8.50
CA ASP A 382 37.30 20.52 -7.37
C ASP A 382 36.62 19.13 -7.49
N GLN A 383 36.28 18.54 -6.33
CA GLN A 383 35.61 17.25 -6.30
C GLN A 383 34.10 17.41 -6.41
N VAL A 384 33.51 16.74 -7.36
CA VAL A 384 32.05 16.69 -7.54
C VAL A 384 31.61 15.25 -7.76
N ALA A 385 30.63 14.81 -6.96
CA ALA A 385 29.98 13.51 -7.13
C ALA A 385 28.48 13.67 -7.36
N LEU A 386 27.94 12.80 -8.19
CA LEU A 386 26.52 12.67 -8.45
C LEU A 386 26.02 11.35 -7.87
N GLU A 387 25.02 11.43 -7.02
CA GLU A 387 24.38 10.27 -6.37
C GLU A 387 22.87 10.34 -6.63
N VAL A 388 22.29 9.21 -7.03
CA VAL A 388 20.83 9.06 -7.06
C VAL A 388 20.43 8.13 -5.94
N ARG A 389 19.56 8.60 -5.05
CA ARG A 389 19.00 7.81 -3.95
C ARG A 389 17.52 7.57 -4.17
N TYR A 390 17.11 6.33 -4.02
CA TYR A 390 15.71 5.92 -4.09
C TYR A 390 15.12 5.73 -2.71
N LEU A 391 13.84 6.09 -2.58
CA LEU A 391 12.99 5.80 -1.43
C LEU A 391 11.78 5.00 -1.92
N PRO A 392 11.52 3.81 -1.33
CA PRO A 392 12.21 3.15 -0.22
C PRO A 392 13.61 2.63 -0.60
N ALA A 393 14.48 2.52 0.41
CA ALA A 393 15.91 2.22 0.23
C ALA A 393 16.23 0.91 -0.50
N GLY A 394 15.31 -0.06 -0.50
CA GLY A 394 15.48 -1.33 -1.24
C GLY A 394 15.73 -1.12 -2.74
N PHE A 395 15.22 -0.05 -3.33
CA PHE A 395 15.43 0.27 -4.75
C PHE A 395 16.87 0.70 -5.08
N ASN A 396 17.69 1.04 -4.09
CA ASN A 396 19.11 1.33 -4.32
C ASN A 396 19.95 0.08 -4.66
N GLN A 397 19.40 -1.12 -4.46
CA GLN A 397 20.11 -2.39 -4.67
C GLN A 397 19.61 -3.16 -5.89
N VAL A 398 18.60 -2.66 -6.59
CA VAL A 398 18.07 -3.35 -7.77
C VAL A 398 18.93 -3.13 -8.99
N ARG A 399 19.05 -4.15 -9.81
CA ARG A 399 19.75 -4.12 -11.09
C ARG A 399 18.87 -3.59 -12.20
N TYR A 400 17.59 -3.94 -12.13
CA TYR A 400 16.56 -3.56 -13.10
C TYR A 400 15.37 -2.96 -12.37
N ALA A 401 14.80 -1.90 -12.91
CA ALA A 401 13.57 -1.33 -12.39
C ALA A 401 12.71 -0.71 -13.50
N VAL A 402 11.39 -0.76 -13.33
CA VAL A 402 10.46 -0.08 -14.22
C VAL A 402 9.25 0.43 -13.43
N GLU A 403 8.85 1.66 -13.75
CA GLU A 403 7.64 2.30 -13.22
C GLU A 403 6.46 2.08 -14.16
N ALA A 404 5.29 1.89 -13.55
CA ALA A 404 4.00 1.98 -14.22
C ALA A 404 2.92 2.44 -13.22
N GLY A 405 2.26 1.51 -12.53
CA GLY A 405 1.22 1.82 -11.55
C GLY A 405 -0.19 1.90 -12.15
N PRO A 406 -1.17 2.10 -11.33
CA PRO A 406 -1.05 2.28 -9.88
C PRO A 406 -0.69 0.99 -9.12
N LEU A 407 -0.25 1.17 -7.87
CA LEU A 407 -0.10 0.09 -6.91
C LEU A 407 -1.48 -0.51 -6.62
N LEU A 408 -1.57 -1.83 -6.66
CA LEU A 408 -2.83 -2.57 -6.47
C LEU A 408 -2.90 -3.20 -5.09
N VAL A 409 -1.79 -3.84 -4.67
CA VAL A 409 -1.68 -4.58 -3.41
C VAL A 409 -0.35 -4.23 -2.74
N GLN A 410 -0.38 -3.97 -1.43
CA GLN A 410 0.80 -3.71 -0.61
C GLN A 410 0.67 -4.46 0.72
N GLY A 411 1.64 -5.29 1.06
CA GLY A 411 1.61 -6.07 2.30
C GLY A 411 0.54 -7.18 2.34
N GLY A 412 -0.12 -7.48 1.23
CA GLY A 412 -1.28 -8.36 1.14
C GLY A 412 -2.63 -7.62 1.18
N PHE A 413 -2.65 -6.29 1.00
CA PHE A 413 -3.80 -5.39 1.19
C PHE A 413 -4.15 -4.61 -0.05
N PRO A 414 -5.42 -4.21 -0.23
CA PRO A 414 -5.76 -3.19 -1.20
C PRO A 414 -4.92 -1.92 -0.98
N ALA A 415 -4.22 -1.48 -2.02
CA ALA A 415 -3.37 -0.29 -1.97
C ALA A 415 -3.64 0.69 -3.11
N LEU A 416 -4.74 0.48 -3.84
CA LEU A 416 -5.10 1.31 -4.98
C LEU A 416 -5.51 2.71 -4.53
N ASP A 417 -4.61 3.66 -4.72
CA ASP A 417 -4.83 5.09 -4.51
C ASP A 417 -4.21 5.86 -5.69
N PRO A 418 -4.98 6.05 -6.77
CA PRO A 418 -4.46 6.74 -7.95
C PRO A 418 -4.07 8.21 -7.69
N ALA A 419 -4.75 8.88 -6.77
CA ALA A 419 -4.47 10.28 -6.46
C ALA A 419 -3.09 10.43 -5.79
N LEU A 420 -2.73 9.51 -4.90
CA LEU A 420 -1.41 9.47 -4.25
C LEU A 420 -0.28 9.25 -5.28
N GLU A 421 -0.58 8.62 -6.40
CA GLU A 421 0.36 8.36 -7.50
C GLU A 421 0.24 9.40 -8.64
N HIS A 422 -0.45 10.51 -8.39
CA HIS A 422 -0.65 11.61 -9.35
C HIS A 422 -1.31 11.18 -10.68
N PHE A 423 -2.16 10.17 -10.65
CA PHE A 423 -3.08 9.92 -11.76
C PHE A 423 -4.23 10.91 -11.69
N ALA A 424 -4.56 11.58 -12.79
CA ALA A 424 -5.72 12.45 -12.83
C ALA A 424 -7.01 11.64 -12.61
N GLN A 425 -8.01 12.27 -11.99
CA GLN A 425 -9.33 11.65 -11.82
C GLN A 425 -10.02 11.47 -13.18
N GLY A 426 -10.79 10.40 -13.34
CA GLY A 426 -11.56 10.11 -14.55
C GLY A 426 -10.70 9.75 -15.76
N VAL A 427 -9.42 9.44 -15.55
CA VAL A 427 -8.57 9.04 -16.68
C VAL A 427 -8.95 7.64 -17.16
N ARG A 428 -9.11 7.51 -18.47
CA ARG A 428 -9.42 6.25 -19.15
C ARG A 428 -8.48 5.10 -18.76
N ILE A 429 -7.24 5.39 -18.38
CA ILE A 429 -6.26 4.41 -17.89
C ILE A 429 -6.77 3.61 -16.71
N LEU A 430 -7.53 4.24 -15.80
CA LEU A 430 -8.01 3.63 -14.56
C LEU A 430 -9.44 3.10 -14.68
N ASP A 431 -10.31 3.93 -15.28
CA ASP A 431 -11.76 3.69 -15.30
C ASP A 431 -12.23 3.05 -16.62
N GLY A 432 -11.38 3.05 -17.63
CA GLY A 432 -11.66 2.41 -18.92
C GLY A 432 -11.58 0.89 -18.79
N ARG A 433 -12.67 0.20 -19.09
CA ARG A 433 -12.68 -1.25 -19.21
C ARG A 433 -11.93 -1.67 -20.46
N THR A 434 -10.82 -2.40 -20.29
CA THR A 434 -9.91 -2.76 -21.37
C THR A 434 -9.03 -3.95 -20.96
N GLN A 435 -8.19 -4.41 -21.89
CA GLN A 435 -7.14 -5.38 -21.54
C GLN A 435 -6.19 -4.81 -20.51
N GLN A 436 -5.82 -5.59 -19.50
CA GLN A 436 -4.96 -5.19 -18.41
C GLN A 436 -3.72 -6.06 -18.37
N SER A 437 -2.58 -5.43 -18.11
CA SER A 437 -1.33 -6.09 -17.74
C SER A 437 -0.98 -5.69 -16.31
N ALA A 438 -0.56 -6.66 -15.51
CA ALA A 438 -0.17 -6.42 -14.13
C ALA A 438 0.84 -7.48 -13.65
N ILE A 439 1.57 -7.13 -12.59
CA ILE A 439 2.55 -8.01 -11.97
C ILE A 439 2.37 -8.01 -10.45
N GLY A 440 2.57 -9.17 -9.83
CA GLY A 440 2.54 -9.32 -8.38
C GLY A 440 3.60 -10.27 -7.87
N VAL A 441 3.80 -10.25 -6.55
CA VAL A 441 4.76 -11.10 -5.85
C VAL A 441 4.08 -11.69 -4.62
N ARG A 442 4.12 -13.00 -4.46
CA ARG A 442 3.65 -13.72 -3.26
C ARG A 442 4.66 -13.63 -2.11
N PRO A 443 4.24 -13.97 -0.86
CA PRO A 443 5.17 -14.02 0.28
C PRO A 443 6.35 -14.96 0.10
N ASP A 444 6.17 -16.05 -0.65
CA ASP A 444 7.21 -17.04 -0.95
C ASP A 444 8.17 -16.60 -2.07
N GLY A 445 7.97 -15.40 -2.64
CA GLY A 445 8.75 -14.85 -3.74
C GLY A 445 8.27 -15.26 -5.14
N THR A 446 7.20 -16.06 -5.27
CA THR A 446 6.58 -16.38 -6.57
C THR A 446 6.10 -15.12 -7.27
N VAL A 447 6.54 -14.92 -8.50
CA VAL A 447 6.10 -13.79 -9.34
C VAL A 447 4.88 -14.19 -10.17
N LEU A 448 3.90 -13.30 -10.19
CA LEU A 448 2.63 -13.45 -10.92
C LEU A 448 2.59 -12.45 -12.07
N LEU A 449 2.61 -12.92 -13.32
CA LEU A 449 2.37 -12.10 -14.50
C LEU A 449 0.93 -12.31 -14.96
N VAL A 450 0.17 -11.25 -15.02
CA VAL A 450 -1.27 -11.30 -15.36
C VAL A 450 -1.54 -10.47 -16.60
N ALA A 451 -2.24 -11.09 -17.57
CA ALA A 451 -2.93 -10.40 -18.64
C ALA A 451 -4.42 -10.75 -18.59
N ALA A 452 -5.28 -9.76 -18.39
CA ALA A 452 -6.72 -9.91 -18.33
C ALA A 452 -7.39 -9.23 -19.53
N ASP A 453 -8.46 -9.84 -20.07
CA ASP A 453 -9.04 -9.41 -21.34
C ASP A 453 -9.86 -8.12 -21.23
N ASN A 454 -10.67 -7.97 -20.18
CA ASN A 454 -11.66 -6.90 -20.07
C ASN A 454 -11.94 -6.52 -18.62
N MET A 455 -11.04 -5.77 -18.01
CA MET A 455 -11.13 -5.31 -16.63
C MET A 455 -10.88 -3.81 -16.51
N VAL A 456 -11.31 -3.21 -15.40
CA VAL A 456 -10.83 -1.89 -14.92
C VAL A 456 -9.74 -2.10 -13.86
N ALA A 457 -8.93 -1.06 -13.60
CA ALA A 457 -7.81 -1.18 -12.67
C ALA A 457 -8.21 -1.68 -11.27
N ARG A 458 -9.35 -1.23 -10.74
CA ARG A 458 -9.82 -1.63 -9.40
C ARG A 458 -10.21 -3.11 -9.29
N GLU A 459 -10.60 -3.76 -10.39
CA GLU A 459 -10.93 -5.19 -10.41
C GLU A 459 -9.69 -6.09 -10.35
N LEU A 460 -8.50 -5.57 -10.66
CA LEU A 460 -7.26 -6.29 -10.48
C LEU A 460 -6.90 -6.47 -9.00
N VAL A 461 -7.39 -5.60 -8.10
CA VAL A 461 -7.11 -5.69 -6.66
C VAL A 461 -7.62 -7.01 -6.08
N PRO A 462 -8.94 -7.32 -6.12
CA PRO A 462 -9.44 -8.60 -5.62
C PRO A 462 -8.85 -9.80 -6.37
N LEU A 463 -8.52 -9.66 -7.66
CA LEU A 463 -7.85 -10.71 -8.40
C LEU A 463 -6.49 -11.06 -7.79
N PHE A 464 -5.60 -10.08 -7.58
CA PHE A 464 -4.28 -10.34 -7.02
C PHE A 464 -4.34 -10.83 -5.57
N LEU A 465 -5.28 -10.33 -4.78
CA LEU A 465 -5.52 -10.83 -3.44
C LEU A 465 -5.94 -12.32 -3.46
N SER A 466 -6.86 -12.70 -4.35
CA SER A 466 -7.27 -14.10 -4.50
C SER A 466 -6.12 -15.02 -4.97
N LEU A 467 -5.17 -14.48 -5.72
CA LEU A 467 -3.96 -15.18 -6.14
C LEU A 467 -2.88 -15.23 -5.04
N GLY A 468 -3.11 -14.63 -3.87
CA GLY A 468 -2.21 -14.63 -2.74
C GLY A 468 -1.04 -13.67 -2.87
N ALA A 469 -1.17 -12.62 -3.69
CA ALA A 469 -0.12 -11.61 -3.83
C ALA A 469 0.09 -10.82 -2.53
N ARG A 470 1.34 -10.66 -2.12
CA ARG A 470 1.75 -9.74 -1.06
C ARG A 470 1.95 -8.32 -1.59
N TYR A 471 2.43 -8.20 -2.82
CA TYR A 471 2.56 -6.95 -3.53
C TYR A 471 2.07 -7.12 -4.96
N ALA A 472 1.42 -6.11 -5.51
CA ALA A 472 1.03 -6.10 -6.92
C ALA A 472 0.91 -4.68 -7.46
N MET A 473 1.21 -4.50 -8.74
CA MET A 473 1.02 -3.25 -9.45
C MET A 473 0.51 -3.49 -10.86
N ARG A 474 -0.21 -2.50 -11.39
CA ARG A 474 -0.62 -2.46 -12.78
C ARG A 474 0.55 -2.04 -13.65
N LEU A 475 0.61 -2.58 -14.86
CA LEU A 475 1.55 -2.20 -15.92
C LEU A 475 0.81 -1.37 -17.01
N ASP A 476 1.51 -0.89 -18.05
CA ASP A 476 0.84 -0.29 -19.18
C ASP A 476 -0.15 -1.28 -19.79
N SER A 477 -1.32 -0.81 -20.20
CA SER A 477 -2.47 -1.65 -20.49
C SER A 477 -3.23 -1.15 -21.72
N GLY A 478 -4.38 -1.74 -21.98
CA GLY A 478 -5.17 -1.42 -23.15
C GLY A 478 -4.63 -2.11 -24.40
N THR A 479 -4.52 -1.40 -25.50
CA THR A 479 -4.05 -1.98 -26.78
C THR A 479 -2.59 -2.44 -26.74
N ARG A 480 -1.85 -2.15 -25.67
CA ARG A 480 -0.45 -2.54 -25.44
C ARG A 480 -0.30 -3.73 -24.50
N SER A 481 -1.37 -4.13 -23.84
CA SER A 481 -1.36 -5.32 -22.94
C SER A 481 -0.98 -6.56 -23.72
N THR A 482 0.21 -7.07 -23.48
CA THR A 482 0.79 -8.17 -24.24
C THR A 482 1.57 -9.09 -23.30
N LEU A 483 1.29 -10.40 -23.41
CA LEU A 483 1.95 -11.45 -22.63
C LEU A 483 2.54 -12.49 -23.59
N TYR A 484 3.85 -12.68 -23.50
CA TYR A 484 4.61 -13.63 -24.29
C TYR A 484 4.96 -14.85 -23.44
N ALA A 485 4.80 -16.04 -24.00
CA ALA A 485 5.21 -17.28 -23.38
C ALA A 485 5.52 -18.34 -24.44
N ALA A 486 6.56 -19.12 -24.20
CA ALA A 486 6.95 -20.26 -25.05
C ALA A 486 7.00 -19.94 -26.55
N GLY A 487 7.63 -18.82 -26.88
CA GLY A 487 7.89 -18.43 -28.28
C GLY A 487 6.78 -17.64 -28.96
N ARG A 488 5.69 -17.28 -28.30
CA ARG A 488 4.56 -16.57 -28.89
C ARG A 488 3.82 -15.66 -27.92
N ILE A 489 3.04 -14.73 -28.47
CA ILE A 489 2.04 -13.98 -27.71
C ILE A 489 0.85 -14.89 -27.41
N ILE A 490 0.36 -14.88 -26.17
CA ILE A 490 -0.69 -15.81 -25.72
C ILE A 490 -2.04 -15.14 -25.40
N ASN A 491 -2.08 -13.83 -25.20
CA ASN A 491 -3.29 -13.12 -24.80
C ASN A 491 -3.96 -12.31 -25.90
N ARG A 492 -3.34 -12.21 -27.08
CA ARG A 492 -3.88 -11.42 -28.22
C ARG A 492 -3.28 -11.87 -29.55
N SER A 493 -3.91 -11.44 -30.65
CA SER A 493 -3.50 -11.81 -32.01
C SER A 493 -2.51 -10.85 -32.67
N SER A 494 -2.36 -9.63 -32.17
CA SER A 494 -1.47 -8.60 -32.74
C SER A 494 -0.76 -7.82 -31.66
N GLU A 495 0.45 -7.36 -31.93
CA GLU A 495 1.27 -6.56 -31.03
C GLU A 495 1.26 -5.07 -31.41
N ARG A 496 1.46 -4.23 -30.43
CA ARG A 496 1.76 -2.81 -30.61
C ARG A 496 3.17 -2.52 -30.13
N PRO A 497 3.91 -1.59 -30.76
CA PRO A 497 5.21 -1.20 -30.28
C PRO A 497 5.13 -0.64 -28.85
N ILE A 498 6.12 -0.98 -28.03
CA ILE A 498 6.33 -0.57 -26.64
C ILE A 498 7.79 -0.16 -26.46
N VAL A 499 8.12 0.51 -25.36
CA VAL A 499 9.50 0.94 -25.07
C VAL A 499 10.18 0.14 -23.97
N SER A 500 9.43 -0.63 -23.21
CA SER A 500 10.00 -1.48 -22.15
C SER A 500 9.16 -2.73 -21.90
N ALA A 501 9.83 -3.79 -21.48
CA ALA A 501 9.23 -5.06 -21.09
C ALA A 501 9.95 -5.66 -19.87
N ILE A 502 9.22 -6.50 -19.12
CA ILE A 502 9.78 -7.39 -18.12
C ILE A 502 9.92 -8.77 -18.77
N VAL A 503 11.13 -9.31 -18.79
CA VAL A 503 11.48 -10.58 -19.44
C VAL A 503 12.09 -11.53 -18.42
N LEU A 504 11.62 -12.76 -18.40
CA LEU A 504 12.24 -13.86 -17.64
C LEU A 504 13.19 -14.61 -18.57
N VAL A 505 14.47 -14.58 -18.27
CA VAL A 505 15.49 -15.37 -18.97
C VAL A 505 15.87 -16.62 -18.18
N PRO A 506 16.13 -17.76 -18.84
CA PRO A 506 16.52 -18.96 -18.11
C PRO A 506 17.87 -18.74 -17.42
N THR A 507 18.03 -19.25 -16.21
CA THR A 507 19.34 -19.35 -15.59
C THR A 507 20.18 -20.35 -16.38
N LYS A 508 21.36 -19.96 -16.87
CA LYS A 508 22.26 -20.87 -17.54
C LYS A 508 22.67 -21.96 -16.54
N ILE A 509 22.29 -23.21 -16.82
CA ILE A 509 22.76 -24.36 -16.04
C ILE A 509 24.29 -24.37 -16.12
N GLY A 510 24.98 -24.09 -15.03
CA GLY A 510 26.45 -24.17 -14.94
C GLY A 510 27.18 -22.92 -14.45
N GLN A 511 26.51 -21.85 -14.08
CA GLN A 511 27.13 -20.74 -13.34
C GLN A 511 26.50 -20.67 -11.94
N THR A 512 27.03 -21.43 -11.00
CA THR A 512 26.87 -21.19 -9.56
C THR A 512 27.57 -19.87 -9.24
N PRO A 513 26.94 -18.96 -8.45
CA PRO A 513 27.53 -17.67 -8.08
C PRO A 513 28.80 -17.83 -7.26
#